data_5d8cd0aa8abb1b9d5943cefdbdcddf49
#
_entry.id   5d8cd0aa8abb1b9d5943cefdbdcddf49
#
_cell.length_a   1.000
_cell.length_b   1.000
_cell.length_c   1.000
_cell.angle_alpha   90.00
_cell.angle_beta   90.00
_cell.angle_gamma   90.00
#
_symmetry.space_group_name_H-M   'P 1'
#
loop_
_entity.id
_entity.type
_entity.pdbx_description
1 polymer ?
#
loop_
_entity_poly.entity_id
_entity_poly.type
_entity_poly.pdbx_seq_one_letter_code
_entity_poly.pdbx_strand_id
1 'polypeptide(L)'
;MRSEVMALQNKHELKTVGLCLLLLFVMSVVRQLWLHAGGMQLSPAQAVAVFFVYLLLLQIWWNAIRGRVVQKSVRRLLIVCHWLIVGWFVVRLLQNGLTAGAEQYGRFSGYLLVIPVVYGFLMHFYASLLLGKADDAMLDRRWYLLLIPASLIVLGFLTNDLHGFFHGELPVVSGPSNLYVTRPGFVLTGVWLVVMELAKIVNIFRSGRRIESRLYRCLPILELAILAVYSLPYILTAFAPPDFELIEFTAGLFLYEILVWETCILIGVLSVNTDYRAIIHHADIGLQILHPDGSVYLRSGGADAIQPALFAQLKVCGAVPLADGRTLHMASIADGYAVWTSDTNVLQRLTEELQEKKEALENEDILLRTELMQRRERRRLRERQRIYQMVYERTESERQAILALIPRMRAELERMGDEHDAERAVRALLSQGCDAALAIKNTGNRLLAHEYEGEDAYEA
;
A
#
# COMPACT_ATOMS: atom_id res chain seq x y z
N MET A 1 18.99 16.14 -10.97
CA MET A 1 18.43 15.13 -11.90
C MET A 1 16.97 14.76 -11.59
N ARG A 2 16.62 14.23 -10.41
CA ARG A 2 15.20 13.94 -10.03
C ARG A 2 14.32 15.21 -9.99
N SER A 3 14.87 16.33 -9.54
CA SER A 3 14.21 17.65 -9.52
C SER A 3 14.01 18.25 -10.92
N GLU A 4 14.91 18.04 -11.85
CA GLU A 4 14.82 18.59 -13.21
C GLU A 4 13.82 17.82 -14.08
N VAL A 5 13.75 16.49 -13.94
CA VAL A 5 12.74 15.66 -14.63
C VAL A 5 11.35 16.00 -14.11
N MET A 6 11.18 16.15 -12.78
CA MET A 6 9.93 16.62 -12.17
C MET A 6 9.56 18.04 -12.65
N ALA A 7 10.53 18.93 -12.80
CA ALA A 7 10.31 20.30 -13.28
C ALA A 7 9.87 20.35 -14.76
N LEU A 8 10.42 19.49 -15.62
CA LEU A 8 10.07 19.42 -17.05
C LEU A 8 8.66 18.83 -17.25
N GLN A 9 8.29 17.83 -16.48
CA GLN A 9 6.98 17.19 -16.49
C GLN A 9 5.90 18.14 -15.99
N ASN A 10 6.12 18.76 -14.83
CA ASN A 10 5.25 19.82 -14.30
C ASN A 10 5.03 20.94 -15.32
N LYS A 11 6.04 21.24 -16.15
CA LYS A 11 5.95 22.32 -17.15
C LYS A 11 4.99 22.02 -18.28
N HIS A 12 4.85 20.77 -18.72
CA HIS A 12 3.91 20.38 -19.79
C HIS A 12 2.48 20.28 -19.28
N GLU A 13 2.28 19.70 -18.11
CA GLU A 13 0.96 19.57 -17.47
C GLU A 13 0.44 20.92 -16.98
N LEU A 14 1.31 21.74 -16.39
CA LEU A 14 0.99 23.12 -16.01
C LEU A 14 0.54 23.95 -17.22
N LYS A 15 1.12 23.73 -18.41
CA LYS A 15 0.69 24.39 -19.64
C LYS A 15 -0.70 23.95 -20.08
N THR A 16 -1.03 22.66 -19.97
CA THR A 16 -2.34 22.14 -20.37
C THR A 16 -3.43 22.64 -19.42
N VAL A 17 -3.21 22.56 -18.11
CA VAL A 17 -4.10 23.09 -17.08
C VAL A 17 -4.23 24.61 -17.22
N GLY A 18 -3.12 25.33 -17.38
CA GLY A 18 -3.12 26.76 -17.60
C GLY A 18 -3.86 27.19 -18.85
N LEU A 19 -3.73 26.44 -19.95
CA LEU A 19 -4.48 26.68 -21.17
C LEU A 19 -6.00 26.46 -20.97
N CYS A 20 -6.40 25.39 -20.30
CA CYS A 20 -7.81 25.14 -19.96
C CYS A 20 -8.38 26.26 -19.09
N LEU A 21 -7.68 26.65 -18.04
CA LEU A 21 -8.09 27.74 -17.15
C LEU A 21 -8.16 29.08 -17.91
N LEU A 22 -7.18 29.36 -18.78
CA LEU A 22 -7.19 30.55 -19.61
C LEU A 22 -8.39 30.57 -20.56
N LEU A 23 -8.69 29.48 -21.24
CA LEU A 23 -9.84 29.36 -22.12
C LEU A 23 -11.16 29.55 -21.36
N LEU A 24 -11.28 28.98 -20.19
CA LEU A 24 -12.44 29.16 -19.31
C LEU A 24 -12.59 30.60 -18.86
N PHE A 25 -11.49 31.24 -18.44
CA PHE A 25 -11.48 32.66 -18.09
C PHE A 25 -11.88 33.54 -19.26
N VAL A 26 -11.27 33.34 -20.43
CA VAL A 26 -11.62 34.11 -21.66
C VAL A 26 -13.09 33.93 -22.01
N MET A 27 -13.61 32.69 -21.95
CA MET A 27 -15.04 32.44 -22.24
C MET A 27 -15.95 33.11 -21.22
N SER A 28 -15.58 33.14 -19.95
CA SER A 28 -16.30 33.83 -18.88
C SER A 28 -16.31 35.34 -19.11
N VAL A 29 -15.15 35.91 -19.41
CA VAL A 29 -15.03 37.36 -19.74
C VAL A 29 -15.84 37.72 -20.98
N VAL A 30 -15.76 36.93 -22.07
CA VAL A 30 -16.55 37.14 -23.28
C VAL A 30 -18.04 37.10 -22.98
N ARG A 31 -18.51 36.14 -22.16
CA ARG A 31 -19.90 36.07 -21.70
C ARG A 31 -20.29 37.34 -20.95
N GLN A 32 -19.46 37.81 -20.01
CA GLN A 32 -19.77 39.02 -19.21
C GLN A 32 -19.77 40.30 -20.06
N LEU A 33 -18.80 40.51 -20.92
CA LEU A 33 -18.74 41.63 -21.84
C LEU A 33 -19.97 41.66 -22.75
N TRP A 34 -20.43 40.52 -23.20
CA TRP A 34 -21.63 40.38 -24.01
C TRP A 34 -22.89 40.77 -23.25
N LEU A 35 -23.07 40.28 -22.03
CA LEU A 35 -24.19 40.60 -21.14
C LEU A 35 -24.24 42.10 -20.83
N HIS A 36 -23.10 42.74 -20.61
CA HIS A 36 -23.01 44.18 -20.32
C HIS A 36 -23.19 45.05 -21.57
N ALA A 37 -22.72 44.62 -22.73
CA ALA A 37 -22.81 45.40 -23.97
C ALA A 37 -24.22 45.46 -24.59
N GLY A 38 -25.09 44.49 -24.28
CA GLY A 38 -26.41 44.37 -24.90
C GLY A 38 -27.61 44.62 -24.01
N GLY A 39 -27.46 44.65 -22.67
CA GLY A 39 -28.59 44.76 -21.72
C GLY A 39 -29.64 43.65 -21.86
N MET A 40 -29.41 42.65 -22.71
CA MET A 40 -30.30 41.53 -22.99
C MET A 40 -29.70 40.24 -22.50
N GLN A 41 -30.56 39.34 -22.03
CA GLN A 41 -30.21 37.95 -21.80
C GLN A 41 -29.55 37.37 -23.06
N LEU A 42 -28.55 36.50 -22.88
CA LEU A 42 -27.96 35.76 -24.00
C LEU A 42 -29.06 35.16 -24.88
N SER A 43 -28.99 35.39 -26.19
CA SER A 43 -29.88 34.68 -27.10
C SER A 43 -29.70 33.18 -26.96
N PRO A 44 -30.74 32.34 -27.18
CA PRO A 44 -30.63 30.90 -27.09
C PRO A 44 -29.43 30.32 -27.87
N ALA A 45 -29.14 30.89 -29.05
CA ALA A 45 -28.02 30.47 -29.89
C ALA A 45 -26.65 30.73 -29.24
N GLN A 46 -26.49 31.82 -28.49
CA GLN A 46 -25.27 32.17 -27.80
C GLN A 46 -25.07 31.33 -26.56
N ALA A 47 -26.14 31.08 -25.80
CA ALA A 47 -26.11 30.13 -24.69
C ALA A 47 -25.67 28.74 -25.16
N VAL A 48 -26.24 28.27 -26.26
CA VAL A 48 -25.87 27.01 -26.91
C VAL A 48 -24.38 26.98 -27.28
N ALA A 49 -23.84 28.05 -27.88
CA ALA A 49 -22.43 28.13 -28.26
C ALA A 49 -21.50 28.03 -27.02
N VAL A 50 -21.82 28.72 -25.93
CA VAL A 50 -21.05 28.66 -24.68
C VAL A 50 -21.04 27.23 -24.10
N PHE A 51 -22.20 26.57 -24.10
CA PHE A 51 -22.28 25.18 -23.59
C PHE A 51 -21.50 24.20 -24.47
N PHE A 52 -21.48 24.37 -25.78
CA PHE A 52 -20.65 23.56 -26.69
C PHE A 52 -19.15 23.70 -26.38
N VAL A 53 -18.68 24.90 -26.03
CA VAL A 53 -17.29 25.10 -25.61
C VAL A 53 -16.98 24.36 -24.33
N TYR A 54 -17.86 24.41 -23.31
CA TYR A 54 -17.69 23.63 -22.10
C TYR A 54 -17.66 22.13 -22.36
N LEU A 55 -18.55 21.61 -23.21
CA LEU A 55 -18.55 20.19 -23.57
C LEU A 55 -17.28 19.80 -24.32
N LEU A 56 -16.77 20.65 -25.22
CA LEU A 56 -15.48 20.41 -25.89
C LEU A 56 -14.30 20.33 -24.91
N LEU A 57 -14.22 21.28 -23.96
CA LEU A 57 -13.19 21.29 -22.92
C LEU A 57 -13.28 20.04 -22.03
N LEU A 58 -14.47 19.64 -21.65
CA LEU A 58 -14.72 18.40 -20.92
C LEU A 58 -14.25 17.18 -21.70
N GLN A 59 -14.49 17.13 -23.00
CA GLN A 59 -14.05 16.01 -23.85
C GLN A 59 -12.54 15.97 -24.02
N ILE A 60 -11.88 17.12 -24.11
CA ILE A 60 -10.40 17.21 -24.12
C ILE A 60 -9.84 16.70 -22.79
N TRP A 61 -10.38 17.17 -21.66
CA TRP A 61 -9.98 16.72 -20.34
C TRP A 61 -10.21 15.22 -20.16
N TRP A 62 -11.35 14.71 -20.58
CA TRP A 62 -11.68 13.29 -20.56
C TRP A 62 -10.64 12.42 -21.27
N ASN A 63 -10.30 12.79 -22.53
CA ASN A 63 -9.30 12.06 -23.30
C ASN A 63 -7.93 12.08 -22.60
N ALA A 64 -7.57 13.20 -21.99
CA ALA A 64 -6.36 13.32 -21.20
C ALA A 64 -6.35 12.39 -19.97
N ILE A 65 -7.42 12.38 -19.17
CA ILE A 65 -7.56 11.53 -17.97
C ILE A 65 -7.55 10.05 -18.33
N ARG A 66 -8.30 9.67 -19.38
CA ARG A 66 -8.39 8.27 -19.83
C ARG A 66 -7.03 7.68 -20.19
N GLY A 67 -6.17 8.45 -20.82
CA GLY A 67 -4.83 8.03 -21.22
C GLY A 67 -3.78 8.09 -20.09
N ARG A 68 -3.92 9.05 -19.16
CA ARG A 68 -2.90 9.33 -18.13
C ARG A 68 -3.09 8.52 -16.86
N VAL A 69 -4.33 8.34 -16.36
CA VAL A 69 -4.58 7.70 -15.06
C VAL A 69 -4.37 6.20 -15.13
N VAL A 70 -3.40 5.69 -14.37
CA VAL A 70 -3.05 4.26 -14.31
C VAL A 70 -4.05 3.48 -13.49
N GLN A 71 -4.44 3.98 -12.32
CA GLN A 71 -5.31 3.31 -11.38
C GLN A 71 -6.72 3.07 -11.94
N LYS A 72 -7.03 1.83 -12.30
CA LYS A 72 -8.26 1.44 -13.01
C LYS A 72 -9.54 1.83 -12.26
N SER A 73 -9.55 1.66 -10.94
CA SER A 73 -10.72 1.94 -10.10
C SER A 73 -11.04 3.44 -10.04
N VAL A 74 -10.03 4.30 -9.81
CA VAL A 74 -10.17 5.75 -9.83
C VAL A 74 -10.60 6.22 -11.22
N ARG A 75 -9.96 5.72 -12.28
CA ARG A 75 -10.30 6.05 -13.66
C ARG A 75 -11.76 5.75 -13.99
N ARG A 76 -12.31 4.60 -13.55
CA ARG A 76 -13.74 4.26 -13.76
C ARG A 76 -14.67 5.25 -13.06
N LEU A 77 -14.36 5.66 -11.83
CA LEU A 77 -15.15 6.63 -11.09
C LEU A 77 -15.11 8.01 -11.76
N LEU A 78 -13.93 8.47 -12.19
CA LEU A 78 -13.80 9.72 -12.94
C LEU A 78 -14.52 9.67 -14.30
N ILE A 79 -14.61 8.48 -14.94
CA ILE A 79 -15.45 8.25 -16.12
C ILE A 79 -16.93 8.54 -15.80
N VAL A 80 -17.42 7.99 -14.69
CA VAL A 80 -18.80 8.21 -14.26
C VAL A 80 -19.02 9.68 -13.96
N CYS A 81 -18.11 10.35 -13.26
CA CYS A 81 -18.17 11.79 -13.01
C CYS A 81 -18.25 12.58 -14.31
N HIS A 82 -17.39 12.28 -15.29
CA HIS A 82 -17.41 12.95 -16.60
C HIS A 82 -18.79 12.83 -17.27
N TRP A 83 -19.37 11.64 -17.33
CA TRP A 83 -20.69 11.45 -17.95
C TRP A 83 -21.82 12.13 -17.17
N LEU A 84 -21.72 12.21 -15.85
CA LEU A 84 -22.67 12.99 -15.03
C LEU A 84 -22.58 14.49 -15.35
N ILE A 85 -21.37 15.03 -15.50
CA ILE A 85 -21.16 16.42 -15.85
C ILE A 85 -21.67 16.69 -17.29
N VAL A 86 -21.36 15.82 -18.23
CA VAL A 86 -21.91 15.91 -19.61
C VAL A 86 -23.42 15.88 -19.59
N GLY A 87 -24.03 14.97 -18.82
CA GLY A 87 -25.49 14.89 -18.66
C GLY A 87 -26.08 16.18 -18.10
N TRP A 88 -25.42 16.81 -17.14
CA TRP A 88 -25.83 18.11 -16.60
C TRP A 88 -25.84 19.19 -17.70
N PHE A 89 -24.73 19.30 -18.47
CA PHE A 89 -24.66 20.28 -19.57
C PHE A 89 -25.71 20.02 -20.65
N VAL A 90 -25.97 18.76 -20.96
CA VAL A 90 -27.02 18.41 -21.97
C VAL A 90 -28.40 18.81 -21.44
N VAL A 91 -28.76 18.49 -20.21
CA VAL A 91 -30.05 18.88 -19.62
C VAL A 91 -30.18 20.40 -19.59
N ARG A 92 -29.12 21.11 -19.22
CA ARG A 92 -29.10 22.59 -19.19
C ARG A 92 -29.22 23.20 -20.58
N LEU A 93 -28.59 22.60 -21.57
CA LEU A 93 -28.73 23.01 -22.98
C LEU A 93 -30.18 22.85 -23.46
N LEU A 94 -30.80 21.70 -23.18
CA LEU A 94 -32.20 21.44 -23.51
C LEU A 94 -33.14 22.45 -22.81
N GLN A 95 -32.89 22.73 -21.52
CA GLN A 95 -33.65 23.70 -20.75
C GLN A 95 -33.59 25.11 -21.40
N ASN A 96 -32.41 25.57 -21.78
CA ASN A 96 -32.25 26.90 -22.36
C ASN A 96 -32.70 27.00 -23.81
N GLY A 97 -32.63 25.90 -24.58
CA GLY A 97 -32.93 25.88 -26.03
C GLY A 97 -34.38 25.53 -26.36
N LEU A 98 -35.00 24.58 -25.63
CA LEU A 98 -36.31 24.03 -26.02
C LEU A 98 -37.46 24.50 -25.11
N THR A 99 -37.18 25.00 -23.91
CA THR A 99 -38.24 25.34 -22.94
C THR A 99 -38.54 26.81 -22.79
N ALA A 100 -38.01 27.64 -23.71
CA ALA A 100 -38.32 29.07 -23.76
C ALA A 100 -39.82 29.30 -24.04
N GLY A 101 -40.69 29.13 -23.05
CA GLY A 101 -42.14 29.31 -23.15
C GLY A 101 -43.01 28.25 -22.46
N ALA A 102 -42.42 27.17 -21.91
CA ALA A 102 -43.19 26.14 -21.24
C ALA A 102 -42.67 25.94 -19.77
N GLU A 103 -43.25 26.68 -18.83
CA GLU A 103 -42.87 26.68 -17.41
C GLU A 103 -42.81 25.29 -16.78
N GLN A 104 -43.70 24.40 -17.15
CA GLN A 104 -43.82 23.06 -16.59
C GLN A 104 -42.61 22.17 -16.94
N TYR A 105 -42.11 22.26 -18.20
CA TYR A 105 -40.89 21.56 -18.62
C TYR A 105 -39.63 22.18 -17.99
N GLY A 106 -39.64 23.49 -17.77
CA GLY A 106 -38.54 24.18 -17.07
C GLY A 106 -38.33 23.69 -15.64
N ARG A 107 -39.40 23.47 -14.87
CA ARG A 107 -39.34 22.95 -13.51
C ARG A 107 -38.81 21.52 -13.46
N PHE A 108 -39.37 20.61 -14.24
CA PHE A 108 -38.92 19.20 -14.26
C PHE A 108 -37.47 19.07 -14.71
N SER A 109 -37.04 19.82 -15.72
CA SER A 109 -35.63 19.84 -16.14
C SER A 109 -34.71 20.35 -15.04
N GLY A 110 -35.17 21.34 -14.24
CA GLY A 110 -34.46 21.81 -13.04
C GLY A 110 -34.22 20.72 -12.00
N TYR A 111 -35.23 19.86 -11.76
CA TYR A 111 -35.07 18.72 -10.84
C TYR A 111 -34.09 17.69 -11.37
N LEU A 112 -34.05 17.44 -12.67
CA LEU A 112 -33.09 16.53 -13.30
C LEU A 112 -31.63 16.99 -13.13
N LEU A 113 -31.38 18.29 -13.03
CA LEU A 113 -30.04 18.86 -12.84
C LEU A 113 -29.41 18.48 -11.46
N VAL A 114 -30.24 18.13 -10.48
CA VAL A 114 -29.77 17.71 -9.16
C VAL A 114 -29.09 16.34 -9.19
N ILE A 115 -29.50 15.45 -10.11
CA ILE A 115 -28.95 14.10 -10.23
C ILE A 115 -27.43 14.12 -10.42
N PRO A 116 -26.87 14.78 -11.46
CA PRO A 116 -25.42 14.81 -11.66
C PRO A 116 -24.67 15.55 -10.55
N VAL A 117 -25.29 16.52 -9.89
CA VAL A 117 -24.66 17.24 -8.77
C VAL A 117 -24.50 16.30 -7.57
N VAL A 118 -25.59 15.68 -7.09
CA VAL A 118 -25.57 14.83 -5.89
C VAL A 118 -24.69 13.60 -6.07
N TYR A 119 -24.86 12.90 -7.20
CA TYR A 119 -24.05 11.72 -7.48
C TYR A 119 -22.62 12.07 -7.91
N GLY A 120 -22.41 13.20 -8.58
CA GLY A 120 -21.07 13.66 -8.96
C GLY A 120 -20.15 13.84 -7.73
N PHE A 121 -20.59 14.61 -6.75
CA PHE A 121 -19.84 14.81 -5.51
C PHE A 121 -19.60 13.50 -4.75
N LEU A 122 -20.57 12.58 -4.73
CA LEU A 122 -20.41 11.26 -4.13
C LEU A 122 -19.36 10.42 -4.88
N MET A 123 -19.36 10.43 -6.22
CA MET A 123 -18.37 9.69 -7.03
C MET A 123 -16.97 10.28 -6.87
N HIS A 124 -16.83 11.60 -6.80
CA HIS A 124 -15.56 12.26 -6.51
C HIS A 124 -15.04 11.89 -5.10
N PHE A 125 -15.93 11.84 -4.11
CA PHE A 125 -15.58 11.34 -2.78
C PHE A 125 -15.11 9.87 -2.83
N TYR A 126 -15.81 8.99 -3.54
CA TYR A 126 -15.39 7.58 -3.70
C TYR A 126 -14.02 7.46 -4.38
N ALA A 127 -13.76 8.27 -5.39
CA ALA A 127 -12.46 8.31 -6.05
C ALA A 127 -11.34 8.73 -5.07
N SER A 128 -11.62 9.69 -4.18
CA SER A 128 -10.66 10.14 -3.15
C SER A 128 -10.30 9.05 -2.13
N LEU A 129 -11.23 8.14 -1.82
CA LEU A 129 -10.98 7.01 -0.90
C LEU A 129 -9.97 5.99 -1.46
N LEU A 130 -9.77 5.99 -2.77
CA LEU A 130 -8.86 5.07 -3.46
C LEU A 130 -7.48 5.66 -3.68
N LEU A 131 -7.28 6.96 -3.46
CA LEU A 131 -5.99 7.62 -3.61
C LEU A 131 -4.93 7.02 -2.68
N GLY A 132 -3.72 6.81 -3.22
CA GLY A 132 -2.59 6.24 -2.49
C GLY A 132 -2.71 4.75 -2.16
N LYS A 133 -3.73 4.06 -2.65
CA LYS A 133 -3.88 2.59 -2.57
C LYS A 133 -3.32 1.90 -3.81
N ALA A 134 -3.23 0.57 -3.77
CA ALA A 134 -2.79 -0.24 -4.91
C ALA A 134 -3.70 -0.03 -6.15
N ASP A 135 -3.15 -0.25 -7.35
CA ASP A 135 -3.84 0.04 -8.62
C ASP A 135 -5.12 -0.79 -8.84
N ASP A 136 -5.20 -1.97 -8.22
CA ASP A 136 -6.34 -2.89 -8.25
C ASP A 136 -7.28 -2.75 -7.03
N ALA A 137 -7.00 -1.80 -6.12
CA ALA A 137 -7.82 -1.59 -4.93
C ALA A 137 -9.26 -1.28 -5.30
N MET A 138 -10.19 -1.96 -4.61
CA MET A 138 -11.63 -1.75 -4.74
C MET A 138 -12.17 -0.95 -3.57
N LEU A 139 -13.30 -0.28 -3.81
CA LEU A 139 -14.03 0.42 -2.76
C LEU A 139 -14.63 -0.60 -1.77
N ASP A 140 -14.49 -0.36 -0.47
CA ASP A 140 -15.13 -1.18 0.57
C ASP A 140 -16.65 -1.08 0.45
N ARG A 141 -17.33 -2.22 0.58
CA ARG A 141 -18.79 -2.34 0.44
C ARG A 141 -19.57 -1.39 1.35
N ARG A 142 -19.01 -1.03 2.50
CA ARG A 142 -19.65 -0.08 3.45
C ARG A 142 -19.91 1.29 2.85
N TRP A 143 -19.05 1.76 1.96
CA TRP A 143 -19.20 3.07 1.35
C TRP A 143 -20.39 3.16 0.38
N TYR A 144 -20.82 2.03 -0.20
CA TYR A 144 -22.01 2.00 -1.04
C TYR A 144 -23.29 2.34 -0.29
N LEU A 145 -23.31 2.26 1.06
CA LEU A 145 -24.45 2.71 1.86
C LEU A 145 -24.75 4.21 1.69
N LEU A 146 -23.76 5.02 1.30
CA LEU A 146 -23.98 6.44 1.01
C LEU A 146 -24.83 6.69 -0.26
N LEU A 147 -25.02 5.69 -1.11
CA LEU A 147 -25.96 5.78 -2.22
C LEU A 147 -27.42 5.92 -1.72
N ILE A 148 -27.73 5.39 -0.54
CA ILE A 148 -29.10 5.46 0.01
C ILE A 148 -29.50 6.92 0.28
N PRO A 149 -28.79 7.71 1.13
CA PRO A 149 -29.16 9.10 1.36
C PRO A 149 -29.05 9.94 0.08
N ALA A 150 -28.07 9.70 -0.80
CA ALA A 150 -27.97 10.37 -2.09
C ALA A 150 -29.23 10.14 -2.95
N SER A 151 -29.70 8.89 -3.05
CA SER A 151 -30.89 8.54 -3.81
C SER A 151 -32.16 9.11 -3.16
N LEU A 152 -32.26 9.18 -1.85
CA LEU A 152 -33.37 9.83 -1.14
C LEU A 152 -33.45 11.32 -1.44
N ILE A 153 -32.30 12.02 -1.48
CA ILE A 153 -32.25 13.45 -1.86
C ILE A 153 -32.75 13.62 -3.30
N VAL A 154 -32.22 12.84 -4.24
CA VAL A 154 -32.61 12.91 -5.66
C VAL A 154 -34.10 12.61 -5.83
N LEU A 155 -34.60 11.54 -5.20
CA LEU A 155 -36.02 11.19 -5.26
C LEU A 155 -36.90 12.31 -4.67
N GLY A 156 -36.47 12.89 -3.56
CA GLY A 156 -37.17 14.03 -2.96
C GLY A 156 -37.26 15.24 -3.91
N PHE A 157 -36.22 15.54 -4.67
CA PHE A 157 -36.30 16.59 -5.71
C PHE A 157 -37.25 16.22 -6.86
N LEU A 158 -37.15 14.96 -7.34
CA LEU A 158 -38.03 14.50 -8.44
C LEU A 158 -39.53 14.46 -8.05
N THR A 159 -39.83 14.28 -6.78
CA THR A 159 -41.20 14.26 -6.24
C THR A 159 -41.59 15.60 -5.57
N ASN A 160 -40.81 16.65 -5.76
CA ASN A 160 -40.99 17.91 -5.03
C ASN A 160 -42.34 18.57 -5.26
N ASP A 161 -42.94 18.39 -6.44
CA ASP A 161 -44.26 18.93 -6.78
C ASP A 161 -45.37 18.34 -5.87
N LEU A 162 -45.12 17.19 -5.21
CA LEU A 162 -46.11 16.56 -4.30
C LEU A 162 -46.01 17.13 -2.86
N HIS A 163 -44.83 17.60 -2.43
CA HIS A 163 -44.62 17.94 -1.04
C HIS A 163 -43.94 19.31 -0.81
N GLY A 164 -43.36 19.93 -1.85
CA GLY A 164 -42.74 21.26 -1.76
C GLY A 164 -41.59 21.36 -0.71
N PHE A 165 -40.97 20.26 -0.32
CA PHE A 165 -39.97 20.25 0.76
C PHE A 165 -38.60 20.75 0.33
N PHE A 166 -38.23 20.55 -0.93
CA PHE A 166 -36.92 20.95 -1.46
C PHE A 166 -36.98 22.35 -2.13
N HIS A 167 -38.06 22.63 -2.83
CA HIS A 167 -38.23 23.86 -3.61
C HIS A 167 -39.65 24.38 -3.45
N GLY A 168 -39.81 25.63 -3.06
CA GLY A 168 -41.11 26.28 -2.93
C GLY A 168 -41.26 27.34 -4.02
N GLU A 169 -42.49 27.46 -4.58
CA GLU A 169 -42.85 28.62 -5.41
C GLU A 169 -43.09 29.84 -4.50
N LEU A 170 -42.47 30.98 -4.81
CA LEU A 170 -42.92 32.24 -4.26
C LEU A 170 -44.21 32.65 -4.97
N PRO A 171 -45.18 33.23 -4.24
CA PRO A 171 -46.25 33.91 -4.89
C PRO A 171 -45.64 35.01 -5.78
N VAL A 172 -46.09 35.03 -7.05
CA VAL A 172 -45.62 35.96 -8.09
C VAL A 172 -45.69 37.40 -7.58
N VAL A 173 -44.58 37.91 -7.07
CA VAL A 173 -44.36 39.35 -6.91
C VAL A 173 -43.65 39.77 -8.21
N SER A 174 -44.30 40.59 -8.98
CA SER A 174 -43.89 41.11 -10.28
C SER A 174 -42.46 41.69 -10.24
N GLY A 175 -41.45 40.89 -10.55
CA GLY A 175 -40.06 41.26 -10.67
C GLY A 175 -39.25 40.19 -11.37
N PRO A 176 -38.14 40.52 -12.08
CA PRO A 176 -37.39 39.63 -12.91
C PRO A 176 -36.54 38.58 -12.16
N SER A 177 -36.73 38.40 -10.90
CA SER A 177 -35.98 37.44 -10.09
C SER A 177 -36.90 36.28 -9.68
N ASN A 178 -36.70 35.09 -10.26
CA ASN A 178 -37.17 33.83 -9.68
C ASN A 178 -36.45 33.60 -8.36
N LEU A 179 -36.88 34.29 -7.29
CA LEU A 179 -36.37 34.10 -5.95
C LEU A 179 -36.91 32.77 -5.45
N TYR A 180 -36.09 31.73 -5.49
CA TYR A 180 -36.44 30.46 -4.94
C TYR A 180 -36.34 30.53 -3.42
N VAL A 181 -37.41 30.21 -2.70
CA VAL A 181 -37.37 30.09 -1.25
C VAL A 181 -36.60 28.86 -0.87
N THR A 182 -35.51 29.05 -0.17
CA THR A 182 -34.73 27.95 0.40
C THR A 182 -35.60 27.16 1.36
N ARG A 183 -35.94 25.93 1.00
CA ARG A 183 -36.66 24.97 1.83
C ARG A 183 -35.69 24.06 2.58
N PRO A 184 -36.12 23.40 3.67
CA PRO A 184 -35.25 22.52 4.45
C PRO A 184 -34.53 21.45 3.65
N GLY A 185 -35.19 20.86 2.64
CA GLY A 185 -34.59 19.86 1.76
C GLY A 185 -33.44 20.41 0.91
N PHE A 186 -33.54 21.67 0.46
CA PHE A 186 -32.45 22.32 -0.25
C PHE A 186 -31.24 22.53 0.66
N VAL A 187 -31.46 22.98 1.90
CA VAL A 187 -30.40 23.12 2.91
C VAL A 187 -29.74 21.76 3.21
N LEU A 188 -30.56 20.70 3.35
CA LEU A 188 -30.06 19.33 3.55
C LEU A 188 -29.15 18.91 2.39
N THR A 189 -29.51 19.21 1.16
CA THR A 189 -28.68 18.94 -0.03
C THR A 189 -27.38 19.73 0.02
N GLY A 190 -27.41 21.01 0.38
CA GLY A 190 -26.21 21.81 0.57
C GLY A 190 -25.26 21.21 1.64
N VAL A 191 -25.80 20.80 2.78
CA VAL A 191 -25.03 20.11 3.83
C VAL A 191 -24.42 18.82 3.28
N TRP A 192 -25.17 18.02 2.53
CA TRP A 192 -24.66 16.81 1.88
C TRP A 192 -23.45 17.10 0.99
N LEU A 193 -23.55 18.09 0.10
CA LEU A 193 -22.45 18.46 -0.80
C LEU A 193 -21.23 18.93 -0.04
N VAL A 194 -21.39 19.77 0.97
CA VAL A 194 -20.30 20.27 1.83
C VAL A 194 -19.62 19.12 2.56
N VAL A 195 -20.38 18.19 3.13
CA VAL A 195 -19.81 17.02 3.84
C VAL A 195 -19.01 16.13 2.90
N MET A 196 -19.54 15.85 1.70
CA MET A 196 -18.82 15.04 0.70
C MET A 196 -17.54 15.74 0.25
N GLU A 197 -17.59 17.05 0.04
CA GLU A 197 -16.45 17.85 -0.37
C GLU A 197 -15.35 17.89 0.70
N LEU A 198 -15.70 18.20 1.94
CA LEU A 198 -14.76 18.22 3.05
C LEU A 198 -14.11 16.82 3.25
N ALA A 199 -14.91 15.77 3.20
CA ALA A 199 -14.41 14.40 3.31
C ALA A 199 -13.44 14.05 2.17
N LYS A 200 -13.73 14.46 0.93
CA LYS A 200 -12.85 14.33 -0.23
C LYS A 200 -11.51 15.02 0.01
N ILE A 201 -11.52 16.30 0.38
CA ILE A 201 -10.30 17.09 0.62
C ILE A 201 -9.46 16.50 1.76
N VAL A 202 -10.10 16.04 2.84
CA VAL A 202 -9.41 15.34 3.94
C VAL A 202 -8.71 14.06 3.43
N ASN A 203 -9.34 13.29 2.56
CA ASN A 203 -8.74 12.09 1.99
C ASN A 203 -7.55 12.43 1.08
N ILE A 204 -7.68 13.44 0.21
CA ILE A 204 -6.60 13.93 -0.64
C ILE A 204 -5.41 14.40 0.22
N PHE A 205 -5.68 15.21 1.25
CA PHE A 205 -4.64 15.69 2.16
C PHE A 205 -3.94 14.56 2.92
N ARG A 206 -4.70 13.53 3.36
CA ARG A 206 -4.13 12.34 4.02
C ARG A 206 -3.26 11.52 3.07
N SER A 207 -3.69 11.34 1.84
CA SER A 207 -2.93 10.62 0.79
C SER A 207 -1.66 11.38 0.39
N GLY A 208 -1.69 12.71 0.45
CA GLY A 208 -0.56 13.60 0.18
C GLY A 208 0.52 13.64 1.27
N ARG A 209 0.41 12.91 2.38
CA ARG A 209 1.40 12.92 3.48
C ARG A 209 2.82 12.50 3.06
N ARG A 210 2.95 11.74 1.98
CA ARG A 210 4.24 11.30 1.43
C ARG A 210 4.95 12.36 0.59
N ILE A 211 4.30 13.50 0.33
CA ILE A 211 4.84 14.58 -0.47
C ILE A 211 5.79 15.41 0.40
N GLU A 212 7.04 15.58 -0.05
CA GLU A 212 8.09 16.32 0.68
C GLU A 212 7.76 17.81 0.83
N SER A 213 7.21 18.43 -0.22
CA SER A 213 6.87 19.86 -0.21
C SER A 213 5.56 20.13 0.53
N ARG A 214 5.64 20.92 1.62
CA ARG A 214 4.46 21.37 2.38
C ARG A 214 3.52 22.23 1.54
N LEU A 215 4.07 23.04 0.64
CA LEU A 215 3.28 23.94 -0.21
C LEU A 215 2.35 23.15 -1.13
N TYR A 216 2.89 22.16 -1.85
CA TYR A 216 2.08 21.30 -2.71
C TYR A 216 1.01 20.51 -1.95
N ARG A 217 1.30 20.09 -0.74
CA ARG A 217 0.32 19.39 0.12
C ARG A 217 -0.87 20.26 0.50
N CYS A 218 -0.68 21.58 0.62
CA CYS A 218 -1.75 22.52 1.01
C CYS A 218 -2.59 23.00 -0.19
N LEU A 219 -2.19 22.71 -1.45
CA LEU A 219 -2.94 23.14 -2.65
C LEU A 219 -4.43 22.77 -2.60
N PRO A 220 -4.86 21.55 -2.26
CA PRO A 220 -6.29 21.19 -2.19
C PRO A 220 -7.06 22.02 -1.14
N ILE A 221 -6.40 22.43 -0.06
CA ILE A 221 -7.00 23.29 0.96
C ILE A 221 -7.16 24.72 0.42
N LEU A 222 -6.18 25.22 -0.32
CA LEU A 222 -6.28 26.51 -0.99
C LEU A 222 -7.41 26.53 -2.01
N GLU A 223 -7.56 25.46 -2.81
CA GLU A 223 -8.66 25.32 -3.77
C GLU A 223 -10.02 25.32 -3.08
N LEU A 224 -10.14 24.62 -1.94
CA LEU A 224 -11.35 24.65 -1.11
C LEU A 224 -11.64 26.06 -0.59
N ALA A 225 -10.62 26.82 -0.16
CA ALA A 225 -10.78 28.20 0.27
C ALA A 225 -11.27 29.11 -0.89
N ILE A 226 -10.75 28.91 -2.10
CA ILE A 226 -11.20 29.60 -3.31
C ILE A 226 -12.68 29.27 -3.59
N LEU A 227 -13.05 27.99 -3.50
CA LEU A 227 -14.44 27.57 -3.66
C LEU A 227 -15.35 28.20 -2.63
N ALA A 228 -14.93 28.25 -1.36
CA ALA A 228 -15.71 28.88 -0.28
C ALA A 228 -15.92 30.36 -0.55
N VAL A 229 -14.89 31.10 -0.96
CA VAL A 229 -15.00 32.52 -1.36
C VAL A 229 -15.91 32.71 -2.57
N TYR A 230 -15.79 31.84 -3.57
CA TYR A 230 -16.65 31.86 -4.76
C TYR A 230 -18.13 31.57 -4.44
N SER A 231 -18.39 30.68 -3.49
CA SER A 231 -19.75 30.29 -3.07
C SER A 231 -20.41 31.32 -2.13
N LEU A 232 -19.62 32.17 -1.47
CA LEU A 232 -20.12 33.11 -0.46
C LEU A 232 -21.19 34.06 -0.97
N PRO A 233 -21.07 34.74 -2.14
CA PRO A 233 -22.11 35.58 -2.70
C PRO A 233 -23.44 34.86 -2.89
N TYR A 234 -23.40 33.63 -3.41
CA TYR A 234 -24.60 32.80 -3.63
C TYR A 234 -25.29 32.42 -2.32
N ILE A 235 -24.49 32.09 -1.29
CA ILE A 235 -25.04 31.78 0.05
C ILE A 235 -25.67 33.01 0.67
N LEU A 236 -25.03 34.18 0.58
CA LEU A 236 -25.52 35.44 1.17
C LEU A 236 -26.78 35.95 0.45
N THR A 237 -26.92 35.70 -0.84
CA THR A 237 -28.11 36.12 -1.62
C THR A 237 -29.19 35.03 -1.66
N ALA A 238 -29.12 34.01 -0.77
CA ALA A 238 -30.02 32.86 -0.77
C ALA A 238 -30.09 32.17 -2.15
N PHE A 239 -28.92 32.04 -2.79
CA PHE A 239 -28.72 31.45 -4.12
C PHE A 239 -29.38 32.25 -5.29
N ALA A 240 -29.79 33.48 -5.04
CA ALA A 240 -30.07 34.40 -6.16
C ALA A 240 -28.73 34.69 -6.89
N PRO A 241 -28.71 34.71 -8.22
CA PRO A 241 -27.49 35.07 -8.96
C PRO A 241 -27.07 36.49 -8.58
N PRO A 242 -25.79 36.73 -8.22
CA PRO A 242 -25.31 38.08 -7.97
C PRO A 242 -25.35 38.89 -9.28
N ASP A 243 -25.40 40.20 -9.15
CA ASP A 243 -25.43 41.13 -10.32
C ASP A 243 -24.23 40.90 -11.25
N PHE A 244 -23.13 40.40 -10.71
CA PHE A 244 -21.94 39.99 -11.43
C PHE A 244 -21.62 38.49 -11.22
N GLU A 245 -21.99 37.67 -12.19
CA GLU A 245 -21.71 36.24 -12.22
C GLU A 245 -20.66 35.92 -13.30
N LEU A 246 -19.41 35.65 -12.89
CA LEU A 246 -18.34 35.35 -13.84
C LEU A 246 -18.59 34.03 -14.59
N ILE A 247 -19.04 33.00 -13.88
CA ILE A 247 -19.39 31.68 -14.39
C ILE A 247 -20.68 31.26 -13.67
N GLU A 248 -21.56 30.54 -14.35
CA GLU A 248 -22.71 29.93 -13.68
C GLU A 248 -22.27 29.06 -12.51
N PHE A 249 -22.92 29.20 -11.35
CA PHE A 249 -22.50 28.57 -10.09
C PHE A 249 -22.21 27.08 -10.22
N THR A 250 -23.12 26.31 -10.83
CA THR A 250 -22.94 24.87 -10.96
C THR A 250 -21.83 24.50 -11.96
N ALA A 251 -21.71 25.27 -13.06
CA ALA A 251 -20.57 25.08 -13.96
C ALA A 251 -19.24 25.38 -13.27
N GLY A 252 -19.21 26.41 -12.41
CA GLY A 252 -18.05 26.71 -11.56
C GLY A 252 -17.68 25.57 -10.60
N LEU A 253 -18.69 24.93 -9.99
CA LEU A 253 -18.45 23.73 -9.16
C LEU A 253 -17.81 22.58 -9.95
N PHE A 254 -18.29 22.30 -11.16
CA PHE A 254 -17.70 21.25 -11.99
C PHE A 254 -16.27 21.57 -12.45
N LEU A 255 -16.00 22.82 -12.77
CA LEU A 255 -14.65 23.28 -13.11
C LEU A 255 -13.70 23.16 -11.92
N TYR A 256 -14.18 23.51 -10.75
CA TYR A 256 -13.44 23.28 -9.51
C TYR A 256 -13.11 21.81 -9.31
N GLU A 257 -14.04 20.88 -9.53
CA GLU A 257 -13.80 19.45 -9.43
C GLU A 257 -12.69 18.98 -10.40
N ILE A 258 -12.71 19.48 -11.65
CA ILE A 258 -11.66 19.21 -12.63
C ILE A 258 -10.29 19.71 -12.11
N LEU A 259 -10.25 20.92 -11.57
CA LEU A 259 -9.04 21.52 -11.03
C LEU A 259 -8.45 20.68 -9.90
N VAL A 260 -9.29 20.24 -8.95
CA VAL A 260 -8.85 19.39 -7.82
C VAL A 260 -8.20 18.09 -8.33
N TRP A 261 -8.77 17.45 -9.37
CA TRP A 261 -8.18 16.23 -9.91
C TRP A 261 -6.88 16.48 -10.68
N GLU A 262 -6.79 17.55 -11.43
CA GLU A 262 -5.53 17.96 -12.07
C GLU A 262 -4.46 18.31 -10.99
N THR A 263 -4.85 18.94 -9.90
CA THR A 263 -3.96 19.16 -8.77
C THR A 263 -3.52 17.85 -8.13
N CYS A 264 -4.40 16.85 -7.98
CA CYS A 264 -4.01 15.51 -7.50
C CYS A 264 -2.97 14.84 -8.41
N ILE A 265 -3.07 15.06 -9.72
CA ILE A 265 -2.07 14.60 -10.70
C ILE A 265 -0.77 15.38 -10.52
N LEU A 266 -0.84 16.71 -10.46
CA LEU A 266 0.32 17.59 -10.34
C LEU A 266 1.16 17.31 -9.10
N ILE A 267 0.50 17.09 -7.96
CA ILE A 267 1.16 16.79 -6.69
C ILE A 267 1.58 15.32 -6.55
N GLY A 268 1.25 14.46 -7.53
CA GLY A 268 1.64 13.04 -7.55
C GLY A 268 0.86 12.13 -6.59
N VAL A 269 -0.31 12.57 -6.11
CA VAL A 269 -1.21 11.72 -5.30
C VAL A 269 -1.94 10.72 -6.16
N LEU A 270 -2.25 11.09 -7.39
CA LEU A 270 -2.84 10.21 -8.41
C LEU A 270 -1.76 9.73 -9.36
N SER A 271 -1.57 8.41 -9.45
CA SER A 271 -0.58 7.80 -10.35
C SER A 271 -0.97 7.99 -11.82
N VAL A 272 -0.08 8.59 -12.59
CA VAL A 272 -0.25 8.86 -14.02
C VAL A 272 0.84 8.21 -14.85
N ASN A 273 0.51 7.88 -16.10
CA ASN A 273 1.39 7.20 -17.05
C ASN A 273 2.18 8.18 -17.95
N THR A 274 2.55 9.35 -17.41
CA THR A 274 3.28 10.37 -18.20
C THR A 274 4.78 10.15 -18.19
N ASP A 275 5.33 9.46 -17.19
CA ASP A 275 6.76 9.32 -16.94
C ASP A 275 7.39 8.01 -17.39
N TYR A 276 6.60 7.09 -17.96
CA TYR A 276 7.11 5.77 -18.33
C TYR A 276 8.35 5.86 -19.25
N ARG A 277 8.45 6.88 -20.13
CA ARG A 277 9.61 7.10 -20.98
C ARG A 277 10.86 7.46 -20.18
N ALA A 278 10.71 8.37 -19.21
CA ALA A 278 11.81 8.75 -18.33
C ALA A 278 12.23 7.59 -17.41
N ILE A 279 11.27 6.87 -16.86
CA ILE A 279 11.52 5.70 -16.00
C ILE A 279 12.27 4.63 -16.79
N ILE A 280 11.81 4.29 -17.99
CA ILE A 280 12.46 3.28 -18.81
C ILE A 280 13.84 3.75 -19.28
N HIS A 281 14.00 5.02 -19.66
CA HIS A 281 15.29 5.56 -20.06
C HIS A 281 16.36 5.46 -18.95
N HIS A 282 15.94 5.62 -17.68
CA HIS A 282 16.86 5.54 -16.53
C HIS A 282 16.93 4.12 -15.91
N ALA A 283 16.18 3.17 -16.43
CA ALA A 283 16.24 1.79 -15.96
C ALA A 283 17.53 1.11 -16.45
N ASP A 284 18.32 0.58 -15.51
CA ASP A 284 19.60 -0.11 -15.79
C ASP A 284 19.44 -1.58 -16.24
N ILE A 285 18.21 -2.00 -16.51
CA ILE A 285 17.88 -3.41 -16.83
C ILE A 285 17.98 -3.75 -18.31
N GLY A 286 18.55 -2.87 -19.16
CA GLY A 286 18.65 -3.12 -20.59
C GLY A 286 17.29 -3.35 -21.29
N LEU A 287 16.21 -2.67 -20.79
CA LEU A 287 14.84 -2.87 -21.30
C LEU A 287 14.62 -2.15 -22.63
N GLN A 288 14.01 -2.88 -23.59
CA GLN A 288 13.54 -2.31 -24.85
C GLN A 288 12.10 -2.75 -25.12
N ILE A 289 11.31 -1.83 -25.65
CA ILE A 289 9.97 -2.13 -26.18
C ILE A 289 10.07 -2.00 -27.70
N LEU A 290 9.66 -3.05 -28.38
CA LEU A 290 9.73 -3.15 -29.85
C LEU A 290 8.31 -3.24 -30.44
N HIS A 291 8.15 -2.65 -31.61
CA HIS A 291 6.96 -2.87 -32.45
C HIS A 291 6.92 -4.31 -32.98
N PRO A 292 5.78 -4.78 -33.52
CA PRO A 292 5.68 -6.11 -34.14
C PRO A 292 6.67 -6.36 -35.27
N ASP A 293 7.13 -5.32 -35.94
CA ASP A 293 8.13 -5.35 -37.03
C ASP A 293 9.58 -5.38 -36.53
N GLY A 294 9.80 -5.28 -35.19
CA GLY A 294 11.12 -5.26 -34.57
C GLY A 294 11.75 -3.85 -34.47
N SER A 295 11.06 -2.81 -34.92
CA SER A 295 11.54 -1.43 -34.73
C SER A 295 11.43 -1.02 -33.26
N VAL A 296 12.41 -0.23 -32.77
CA VAL A 296 12.45 0.18 -31.37
C VAL A 296 11.45 1.30 -31.10
N TYR A 297 10.46 1.03 -30.24
CA TYR A 297 9.53 2.03 -29.75
C TYR A 297 10.12 2.81 -28.58
N LEU A 298 10.77 2.10 -27.64
CA LEU A 298 11.34 2.69 -26.43
C LEU A 298 12.54 1.87 -25.96
N ARG A 299 13.58 2.55 -25.49
CA ARG A 299 14.85 1.92 -25.05
C ARG A 299 15.33 2.54 -23.75
N SER A 300 15.82 1.70 -22.82
CA SER A 300 16.56 2.17 -21.64
C SER A 300 17.96 2.65 -22.03
N GLY A 301 18.57 3.52 -21.19
CA GLY A 301 19.88 4.10 -21.46
C GLY A 301 21.02 3.08 -21.55
N GLY A 302 20.91 1.94 -20.86
CA GLY A 302 21.88 0.85 -20.87
C GLY A 302 21.60 -0.29 -21.86
N ALA A 303 20.59 -0.15 -22.72
CA ALA A 303 20.23 -1.23 -23.66
C ALA A 303 20.99 -1.09 -24.98
N ASP A 304 21.62 -2.18 -25.44
CA ASP A 304 22.26 -2.26 -26.75
C ASP A 304 21.23 -2.47 -27.86
N ALA A 305 21.52 -1.98 -29.07
CA ALA A 305 20.62 -2.16 -30.21
C ALA A 305 20.53 -3.65 -30.60
N ILE A 306 19.31 -4.16 -30.72
CA ILE A 306 19.07 -5.55 -31.08
C ILE A 306 19.23 -5.71 -32.60
N GLN A 307 20.12 -6.61 -33.02
CA GLN A 307 20.28 -6.94 -34.42
C GLN A 307 19.06 -7.72 -34.95
N PRO A 308 18.66 -7.54 -36.23
CA PRO A 308 17.51 -8.24 -36.81
C PRO A 308 17.58 -9.78 -36.71
N ALA A 309 18.79 -10.32 -36.84
CA ALA A 309 19.03 -11.78 -36.71
C ALA A 309 18.74 -12.27 -35.27
N LEU A 310 19.16 -11.49 -34.26
CA LEU A 310 18.94 -11.78 -32.85
C LEU A 310 17.45 -11.67 -32.49
N PHE A 311 16.73 -10.70 -33.06
CA PHE A 311 15.29 -10.55 -32.89
C PHE A 311 14.52 -11.74 -33.44
N ALA A 312 14.92 -12.29 -34.59
CA ALA A 312 14.31 -13.49 -35.17
C ALA A 312 14.53 -14.72 -34.27
N GLN A 313 15.72 -14.89 -33.68
CA GLN A 313 16.00 -15.97 -32.74
C GLN A 313 15.21 -15.83 -31.45
N LEU A 314 15.10 -14.61 -30.89
CA LEU A 314 14.31 -14.33 -29.70
C LEU A 314 12.83 -14.66 -29.89
N LYS A 315 12.28 -14.42 -31.07
CA LYS A 315 10.88 -14.73 -31.39
C LYS A 315 10.58 -16.23 -31.31
N VAL A 316 11.57 -17.08 -31.58
CA VAL A 316 11.43 -18.53 -31.54
C VAL A 316 11.76 -19.11 -30.16
N CYS A 317 12.82 -18.62 -29.52
CA CYS A 317 13.36 -19.22 -28.29
C CYS A 317 12.90 -18.53 -27.02
N GLY A 318 12.39 -17.28 -27.11
CA GLY A 318 11.98 -16.47 -25.95
C GLY A 318 13.14 -15.94 -25.10
N ALA A 319 14.30 -16.62 -25.12
CA ALA A 319 15.52 -16.22 -24.43
C ALA A 319 16.75 -16.65 -25.24
N VAL A 320 17.77 -15.79 -25.33
CA VAL A 320 19.03 -16.05 -26.05
C VAL A 320 20.20 -15.61 -25.19
N PRO A 321 21.19 -16.47 -24.89
CA PRO A 321 22.40 -16.10 -24.19
C PRO A 321 23.27 -15.21 -25.09
N LEU A 322 23.84 -14.14 -24.50
CA LEU A 322 24.78 -13.23 -25.12
C LEU A 322 26.22 -13.65 -24.79
N ALA A 323 27.18 -13.26 -25.65
CA ALA A 323 28.59 -13.63 -25.48
C ALA A 323 29.26 -13.05 -24.21
N ASP A 324 28.64 -12.07 -23.58
CA ASP A 324 29.10 -11.42 -22.35
C ASP A 324 28.53 -12.06 -21.05
N GLY A 325 27.88 -13.22 -21.16
CA GLY A 325 27.29 -13.92 -20.02
C GLY A 325 25.94 -13.36 -19.56
N ARG A 326 25.39 -12.36 -20.26
CA ARG A 326 24.02 -11.88 -20.07
C ARG A 326 23.05 -12.73 -20.91
N THR A 327 21.81 -12.84 -20.46
CA THR A 327 20.75 -13.49 -21.23
C THR A 327 19.72 -12.45 -21.62
N LEU A 328 19.40 -12.42 -22.91
CA LEU A 328 18.36 -11.55 -23.46
C LEU A 328 17.04 -12.32 -23.48
N HIS A 329 16.03 -11.76 -22.83
CA HIS A 329 14.69 -12.33 -22.74
C HIS A 329 13.70 -11.53 -23.57
N MET A 330 12.67 -12.19 -24.10
CA MET A 330 11.58 -11.56 -24.83
C MET A 330 10.24 -12.04 -24.29
N ALA A 331 9.30 -11.09 -24.11
CA ALA A 331 7.89 -11.37 -23.84
C ALA A 331 7.00 -10.61 -24.83
N SER A 332 5.93 -11.28 -25.27
CA SER A 332 4.91 -10.64 -26.10
C SER A 332 4.04 -9.70 -25.26
N ILE A 333 3.79 -8.48 -25.75
CA ILE A 333 2.87 -7.50 -25.20
C ILE A 333 1.77 -7.18 -26.23
N ALA A 334 0.72 -6.47 -25.85
CA ALA A 334 -0.49 -6.25 -26.65
C ALA A 334 -0.21 -5.80 -28.10
N ASP A 335 0.77 -4.88 -28.31
CA ASP A 335 1.10 -4.30 -29.61
C ASP A 335 2.60 -4.40 -29.92
N GLY A 336 3.28 -5.50 -29.48
CA GLY A 336 4.70 -5.66 -29.74
C GLY A 336 5.40 -6.63 -28.82
N TYR A 337 6.66 -6.33 -28.51
CA TYR A 337 7.52 -7.18 -27.68
C TYR A 337 8.26 -6.34 -26.65
N ALA A 338 8.34 -6.85 -25.42
CA ALA A 338 9.25 -6.35 -24.40
C ALA A 338 10.48 -7.23 -24.38
N VAL A 339 11.66 -6.64 -24.48
CA VAL A 339 12.95 -7.33 -24.44
C VAL A 339 13.79 -6.73 -23.32
N TRP A 340 14.41 -7.58 -22.49
CA TRP A 340 15.29 -7.14 -21.40
C TRP A 340 16.47 -8.07 -21.22
N THR A 341 17.56 -7.53 -20.67
CA THR A 341 18.75 -8.30 -20.34
C THR A 341 18.74 -8.69 -18.86
N SER A 342 19.05 -9.95 -18.56
CA SER A 342 19.37 -10.41 -17.21
C SER A 342 20.84 -10.80 -17.11
N ASP A 343 21.55 -10.33 -16.07
CA ASP A 343 22.91 -10.77 -15.79
C ASP A 343 22.87 -12.07 -14.97
N THR A 344 23.07 -13.18 -15.66
CA THR A 344 23.14 -14.50 -15.05
C THR A 344 24.44 -14.71 -14.27
N ASN A 345 25.51 -14.00 -14.59
CA ASN A 345 26.80 -14.13 -13.91
C ASN A 345 26.71 -13.68 -12.44
N VAL A 346 25.96 -12.61 -12.14
CA VAL A 346 25.78 -12.15 -10.76
C VAL A 346 25.02 -13.19 -9.93
N LEU A 347 23.97 -13.76 -10.50
CA LEU A 347 23.19 -14.82 -9.83
C LEU A 347 24.04 -16.07 -9.61
N GLN A 348 24.85 -16.45 -10.59
CA GLN A 348 25.73 -17.61 -10.51
C GLN A 348 26.80 -17.43 -9.45
N ARG A 349 27.48 -16.27 -9.41
CA ARG A 349 28.46 -15.92 -8.36
C ARG A 349 27.82 -15.93 -6.96
N LEU A 350 26.66 -15.31 -6.81
CA LEU A 350 25.95 -15.31 -5.54
C LEU A 350 25.53 -16.72 -5.10
N THR A 351 25.17 -17.58 -6.05
CA THR A 351 24.83 -18.98 -5.76
C THR A 351 26.07 -19.77 -5.34
N GLU A 352 27.20 -19.56 -6.01
CA GLU A 352 28.51 -20.15 -5.64
C GLU A 352 28.97 -19.69 -4.26
N GLU A 353 28.91 -18.38 -3.97
CA GLU A 353 29.24 -17.83 -2.65
C GLU A 353 28.33 -18.37 -1.53
N LEU A 354 27.03 -18.51 -1.80
CA LEU A 354 26.10 -19.11 -0.84
C LEU A 354 26.40 -20.58 -0.59
N GLN A 355 26.76 -21.33 -1.62
CA GLN A 355 27.12 -22.74 -1.50
C GLN A 355 28.42 -22.92 -0.71
N GLU A 356 29.47 -22.10 -0.99
CA GLU A 356 30.71 -22.10 -0.22
C GLU A 356 30.48 -21.79 1.26
N LYS A 357 29.67 -20.76 1.57
CA LYS A 357 29.34 -20.41 2.95
C LYS A 357 28.55 -21.51 3.65
N LYS A 358 27.62 -22.16 2.94
CA LYS A 358 26.87 -23.29 3.48
C LYS A 358 27.79 -24.44 3.85
N GLU A 359 28.70 -24.84 2.96
CA GLU A 359 29.68 -25.91 3.19
C GLU A 359 30.63 -25.55 4.36
N ALA A 360 31.05 -24.28 4.46
CA ALA A 360 31.86 -23.83 5.59
C ALA A 360 31.12 -23.93 6.92
N LEU A 361 29.86 -23.54 6.98
CA LEU A 361 29.00 -23.66 8.17
C LEU A 361 28.74 -25.13 8.55
N GLU A 362 28.50 -26.01 7.59
CA GLU A 362 28.32 -27.45 7.83
C GLU A 362 29.60 -28.08 8.43
N ASN A 363 30.77 -27.71 7.92
CA ASN A 363 32.06 -28.15 8.44
C ASN A 363 32.28 -27.61 9.87
N GLU A 364 31.95 -26.36 10.15
CA GLU A 364 32.05 -25.77 11.50
C GLU A 364 31.11 -26.48 12.48
N ASP A 365 29.90 -26.81 12.09
CA ASP A 365 28.95 -27.56 12.93
C ASP A 365 29.48 -28.96 13.27
N ILE A 366 30.06 -29.65 12.29
CA ILE A 366 30.72 -30.96 12.53
C ILE A 366 31.87 -30.84 13.53
N LEU A 367 32.71 -29.82 13.38
CA LEU A 367 33.81 -29.57 14.31
C LEU A 367 33.31 -29.28 15.72
N LEU A 368 32.33 -28.43 15.87
CA LEU A 368 31.71 -28.08 17.15
C LEU A 368 31.07 -29.29 17.83
N ARG A 369 30.37 -30.14 17.08
CA ARG A 369 29.80 -31.41 17.59
C ARG A 369 30.90 -32.35 18.07
N THR A 370 31.97 -32.46 17.31
CA THR A 370 33.12 -33.29 17.68
C THR A 370 33.80 -32.78 18.96
N GLU A 371 34.02 -31.46 19.06
CA GLU A 371 34.55 -30.86 20.29
C GLU A 371 33.64 -31.06 21.51
N LEU A 372 32.33 -30.91 21.33
CA LEU A 372 31.35 -31.12 22.38
C LEU A 372 31.36 -32.58 22.85
N MET A 373 31.44 -33.55 21.93
CA MET A 373 31.60 -34.98 22.30
C MET A 373 32.90 -35.23 23.08
N GLN A 374 34.03 -34.70 22.59
CA GLN A 374 35.30 -34.85 23.33
C GLN A 374 35.26 -34.18 24.70
N ARG A 375 34.64 -33.02 24.86
CA ARG A 375 34.46 -32.35 26.17
C ARG A 375 33.57 -33.16 27.09
N ARG A 376 32.51 -33.81 26.60
CA ARG A 376 31.64 -34.71 27.36
C ARG A 376 32.43 -35.93 27.83
N GLU A 377 33.19 -36.55 26.94
CA GLU A 377 34.02 -37.71 27.26
C GLU A 377 35.09 -37.37 28.31
N ARG A 378 35.80 -36.26 28.18
CA ARG A 378 36.78 -35.78 29.16
C ARG A 378 36.12 -35.47 30.53
N ARG A 379 34.90 -34.98 30.56
CA ARG A 379 34.15 -34.77 31.81
C ARG A 379 33.81 -36.12 32.45
N ARG A 380 33.30 -37.10 31.69
CA ARG A 380 32.98 -38.44 32.17
C ARG A 380 34.23 -39.12 32.78
N LEU A 381 35.36 -39.04 32.10
CA LEU A 381 36.61 -39.61 32.62
C LEU A 381 37.07 -38.92 33.90
N ARG A 382 37.01 -37.60 34.02
CA ARG A 382 37.34 -36.86 35.22
C ARG A 382 36.40 -37.21 36.38
N GLU A 383 35.12 -37.32 36.12
CA GLU A 383 34.14 -37.67 37.14
C GLU A 383 34.35 -39.10 37.64
N ARG A 384 34.62 -40.04 36.73
CA ARG A 384 35.03 -41.42 37.13
C ARG A 384 36.29 -41.42 37.99
N GLN A 385 37.32 -40.72 37.64
CA GLN A 385 38.52 -40.61 38.43
C GLN A 385 38.24 -40.02 39.82
N ARG A 386 37.42 -38.98 39.90
CA ARG A 386 37.00 -38.36 41.16
C ARG A 386 36.26 -39.36 42.08
N ILE A 387 35.34 -40.11 41.46
CA ILE A 387 34.58 -41.13 42.21
C ILE A 387 35.52 -42.23 42.71
N TYR A 388 36.43 -42.76 41.87
CA TYR A 388 37.40 -43.75 42.31
C TYR A 388 38.28 -43.22 43.45
N GLN A 389 38.72 -41.97 43.32
CA GLN A 389 39.52 -41.37 44.39
C GLN A 389 38.72 -41.20 45.71
N MET A 390 37.49 -40.76 45.62
CA MET A 390 36.54 -40.60 46.72
C MET A 390 36.28 -41.97 47.41
N VAL A 391 36.04 -43.03 46.61
CA VAL A 391 35.87 -44.40 47.14
C VAL A 391 37.16 -44.85 47.86
N TYR A 392 38.31 -44.62 47.25
CA TYR A 392 39.60 -44.98 47.85
C TYR A 392 39.84 -44.26 49.17
N GLU A 393 39.68 -42.94 49.21
CA GLU A 393 39.87 -42.14 50.44
C GLU A 393 38.87 -42.53 51.53
N ARG A 394 37.60 -42.82 51.18
CA ARG A 394 36.57 -43.15 52.16
C ARG A 394 36.67 -44.59 52.71
N THR A 395 37.31 -45.49 51.98
CA THR A 395 37.51 -46.87 52.38
C THR A 395 38.91 -47.13 52.94
N GLU A 396 39.76 -46.11 52.99
CA GLU A 396 41.16 -46.27 53.44
C GLU A 396 41.23 -46.68 54.90
N SER A 397 40.32 -46.18 55.78
CA SER A 397 40.30 -46.57 57.23
C SER A 397 39.96 -48.05 57.41
N GLU A 398 38.97 -48.55 56.65
CA GLU A 398 38.58 -49.96 56.72
C GLU A 398 39.63 -50.87 56.10
N ARG A 399 40.30 -50.43 55.03
CA ARG A 399 41.39 -51.12 54.40
C ARG A 399 42.58 -51.26 55.37
N GLN A 400 42.95 -50.17 56.09
CA GLN A 400 43.98 -50.19 57.08
C GLN A 400 43.62 -51.07 58.28
N ALA A 401 42.33 -51.06 58.70
CA ALA A 401 41.83 -51.94 59.74
C ALA A 401 42.04 -53.43 59.39
N ILE A 402 41.71 -53.82 58.15
CA ILE A 402 41.92 -55.17 57.62
C ILE A 402 43.41 -55.53 57.63
N LEU A 403 44.25 -54.62 57.10
CA LEU A 403 45.68 -54.83 57.07
C LEU A 403 46.31 -55.00 58.48
N ALA A 404 45.78 -54.29 59.52
CA ALA A 404 46.22 -54.41 60.93
C ALA A 404 45.76 -55.72 61.62
N LEU A 405 44.71 -56.37 61.08
CA LEU A 405 44.27 -57.67 61.60
C LEU A 405 45.25 -58.79 61.27
N ILE A 406 45.95 -58.73 60.14
CA ILE A 406 46.91 -59.78 59.70
C ILE A 406 48.01 -59.97 60.71
N PRO A 407 48.77 -58.96 61.16
CA PRO A 407 49.83 -59.16 62.20
C PRO A 407 49.25 -59.55 63.57
N ARG A 408 48.00 -59.07 63.86
CA ARG A 408 47.34 -59.47 65.12
C ARG A 408 46.94 -60.92 65.10
N MET A 409 46.42 -61.45 64.03
CA MET A 409 46.13 -62.84 63.87
C MET A 409 47.37 -63.70 63.98
N ARG A 410 48.50 -63.27 63.42
CA ARG A 410 49.75 -63.91 63.47
C ARG A 410 50.33 -63.93 64.89
N ALA A 411 50.26 -62.81 65.62
CA ALA A 411 50.70 -62.70 66.97
C ALA A 411 49.86 -63.54 67.97
N GLU A 412 48.55 -63.63 67.75
CA GLU A 412 47.65 -64.45 68.53
C GLU A 412 47.92 -65.97 68.29
N LEU A 413 48.14 -66.39 67.04
CA LEU A 413 48.53 -67.75 66.71
C LEU A 413 49.86 -68.17 67.34
N GLU A 414 50.81 -67.23 67.42
CA GLU A 414 52.12 -67.46 68.08
C GLU A 414 52.09 -67.51 69.62
N ARG A 415 51.06 -66.82 70.19
CA ARG A 415 50.94 -66.74 71.70
C ARG A 415 50.17 -67.86 72.33
N MET A 416 49.28 -68.51 71.66
CA MET A 416 48.39 -69.54 72.24
C MET A 416 48.90 -70.93 71.97
N GLY A 417 49.25 -71.66 73.12
CA GLY A 417 49.67 -73.07 73.08
C GLY A 417 48.45 -74.02 73.03
N ASP A 418 47.20 -73.54 73.14
CA ASP A 418 46.03 -74.39 73.19
C ASP A 418 45.22 -74.14 71.89
N GLU A 419 45.05 -75.19 71.13
CA GLU A 419 44.47 -75.15 69.71
C GLU A 419 43.00 -74.61 69.68
N HIS A 420 42.25 -74.82 70.77
CA HIS A 420 40.81 -74.47 70.80
C HIS A 420 40.55 -72.99 71.10
N ASP A 421 41.37 -72.31 71.85
CA ASP A 421 41.29 -70.88 72.15
C ASP A 421 41.88 -70.05 71.00
N ALA A 422 42.91 -70.54 70.36
CA ALA A 422 43.45 -69.95 69.13
C ALA A 422 42.46 -69.92 68.02
N GLU A 423 41.68 -70.99 67.81
CA GLU A 423 40.64 -71.05 66.79
C GLU A 423 39.51 -70.06 67.01
N ARG A 424 39.10 -69.82 68.31
CA ARG A 424 38.06 -68.81 68.63
C ARG A 424 38.55 -67.39 68.40
N ALA A 425 39.79 -67.09 68.79
CA ALA A 425 40.38 -65.78 68.58
C ALA A 425 40.54 -65.45 67.07
N VAL A 426 41.01 -66.41 66.28
CA VAL A 426 41.17 -66.29 64.85
C VAL A 426 39.77 -66.10 64.15
N ARG A 427 38.75 -66.84 64.56
CA ARG A 427 37.40 -66.68 64.07
C ARG A 427 36.85 -65.28 64.39
N ALA A 428 37.09 -64.74 65.60
CA ALA A 428 36.63 -63.39 65.91
C ALA A 428 37.33 -62.29 65.07
N LEU A 429 38.63 -62.47 64.81
CA LEU A 429 39.38 -61.53 63.95
C LEU A 429 38.99 -61.65 62.45
N LEU A 430 38.72 -62.89 62.01
CA LEU A 430 38.18 -63.12 60.69
C LEU A 430 36.77 -62.47 60.50
N SER A 431 35.92 -62.57 61.55
CA SER A 431 34.64 -61.91 61.53
C SER A 431 34.76 -60.38 61.39
N GLN A 432 35.68 -59.73 62.12
CA GLN A 432 35.98 -58.31 62.03
C GLN A 432 36.54 -57.97 60.65
N GLY A 433 37.37 -58.82 60.07
CA GLY A 433 37.83 -58.63 58.67
C GLY A 433 36.73 -58.70 57.62
N CYS A 434 35.81 -59.66 57.84
CA CYS A 434 34.63 -59.79 56.97
C CYS A 434 33.70 -58.56 57.06
N ASP A 435 33.48 -58.04 58.28
CA ASP A 435 32.65 -56.87 58.52
C ASP A 435 33.28 -55.61 57.83
N ALA A 436 34.58 -55.41 57.95
CA ALA A 436 35.31 -54.35 57.33
C ALA A 436 35.27 -54.47 55.75
N ALA A 437 35.44 -55.67 55.23
CA ALA A 437 35.34 -55.94 53.78
C ALA A 437 33.91 -55.67 53.25
N LEU A 438 32.89 -56.01 54.05
CA LEU A 438 31.50 -55.76 53.73
C LEU A 438 31.21 -54.25 53.72
N ALA A 439 31.80 -53.51 54.68
CA ALA A 439 31.67 -52.03 54.70
C ALA A 439 32.32 -51.40 53.49
N ILE A 440 33.48 -51.82 53.05
CA ILE A 440 34.08 -51.35 51.77
C ILE A 440 33.20 -51.64 50.60
N LYS A 441 32.66 -52.86 50.47
CA LYS A 441 31.77 -53.25 49.40
C LYS A 441 30.49 -52.41 49.40
N ASN A 442 29.85 -52.16 50.54
CA ASN A 442 28.66 -51.39 50.69
C ASN A 442 28.88 -49.90 50.36
N THR A 443 30.01 -49.34 50.79
CA THR A 443 30.38 -47.96 50.45
C THR A 443 30.62 -47.80 48.97
N GLY A 444 31.34 -48.74 48.33
CA GLY A 444 31.54 -48.74 46.88
C GLY A 444 30.24 -48.86 46.13
N ASN A 445 29.36 -49.75 46.52
CA ASN A 445 28.04 -49.90 45.84
C ASN A 445 27.15 -48.66 46.00
N ARG A 446 27.13 -47.99 47.14
CA ARG A 446 26.38 -46.75 47.36
C ARG A 446 26.87 -45.60 46.46
N LEU A 447 28.19 -45.45 46.35
CA LEU A 447 28.81 -44.42 45.55
C LEU A 447 28.58 -44.68 44.04
N LEU A 448 28.62 -45.93 43.61
CA LEU A 448 28.29 -46.32 42.20
C LEU A 448 26.80 -46.18 41.89
N ALA A 449 25.89 -46.51 42.82
CA ALA A 449 24.44 -46.30 42.61
C ALA A 449 24.06 -44.83 42.44
N HIS A 450 24.72 -43.92 43.18
CA HIS A 450 24.52 -42.48 43.06
C HIS A 450 25.02 -41.94 41.71
N GLU A 451 25.99 -42.61 41.06
CA GLU A 451 26.47 -42.28 39.73
C GLU A 451 25.40 -42.62 38.67
N TYR A 452 24.73 -43.76 38.77
CA TYR A 452 23.67 -44.19 37.87
C TYR A 452 22.41 -43.30 37.95
N GLU A 453 22.00 -42.88 39.15
CA GLU A 453 20.88 -41.96 39.32
C GLU A 453 21.17 -40.54 38.76
N GLY A 454 22.43 -40.13 38.72
CA GLY A 454 22.87 -38.85 38.14
C GLY A 454 22.94 -38.87 36.60
N GLU A 455 23.21 -40.00 35.96
CA GLU A 455 23.23 -40.12 34.50
C GLU A 455 21.84 -40.03 33.89
N ASP A 456 20.82 -40.66 34.49
CA ASP A 456 19.42 -40.60 33.99
C ASP A 456 18.81 -39.18 34.10
N ALA A 457 19.30 -38.37 35.04
CA ALA A 457 18.85 -36.98 35.20
C ALA A 457 19.43 -36.00 34.17
N TYR A 458 20.45 -36.39 33.41
CA TYR A 458 21.08 -35.56 32.36
C TYR A 458 20.71 -35.97 30.94
N GLU A 459 19.99 -37.09 30.73
CA GLU A 459 19.48 -37.54 29.44
C GLU A 459 18.00 -37.14 29.21
N ALA A 460 17.29 -36.59 30.20
CA ALA A 460 15.95 -36.02 30.14
C ALA A 460 16.00 -34.49 30.00
#